data_d1a33c9798437859fe70ac4f57e57750
#
_entry.id   d1a33c9798437859fe70ac4f57e57750
#
_cell.length_a   1.000
_cell.length_b   1.000
_cell.length_c   1.000
_cell.angle_alpha   90.00
_cell.angle_beta   90.00
_cell.angle_gamma   90.00
#
_symmetry.space_group_name_H-M   'P 1'
#
loop_
_entity.id
_entity.type
_entity.pdbx_description
1 polymer ?
#
loop_
_entity_poly.entity_id
_entity_poly.type
_entity_poly.pdbx_seq_one_letter_code
_entity_poly.pdbx_strand_id
1 'polypeptide(L)'
;MKVFKNVALVGLCLFALSFTSLRAQIVIDLKRGGVVRAKTIDDYREEAKVKERLAADSLAYVDHLTRALNALGRDSLAQAEQLFKEALRVRPEAPSNYIVRHNLGEIYLAQGRYREAITRFSEVLKEHPEVGEARYERAVSYYEMGNQQAALEDCSVLLNGNPATHLRVKALFLQAGIHMKSRQPHLAKTDVEEILRLDPDNQNAHLLEAGALEALGQSQNALHKLDAFVEAHPENVEGRLARAELEMRLTVPDLAVKDYDAAILLAPENPELFIGRAKANLQLKRFVAARKDLDAAVALGIPRGMLNAYYQQLKK
;
A
#
# COMPACT_ATOMS: atom_id res chain seq x y z
N MET A 1 -10.78 1.45 1.37
CA MET A 1 -11.23 0.71 0.18
C MET A 1 -11.18 1.60 -1.06
N LYS A 2 -9.98 2.00 -1.52
CA LYS A 2 -9.72 2.74 -2.79
C LYS A 2 -8.24 2.57 -3.15
N VAL A 3 -7.80 1.34 -3.42
CA VAL A 3 -6.38 1.04 -3.71
C VAL A 3 -6.08 0.94 -5.22
N PHE A 4 -7.10 0.83 -6.07
CA PHE A 4 -6.92 0.60 -7.51
C PHE A 4 -7.24 1.82 -8.38
N LYS A 5 -6.54 2.94 -8.24
CA LYS A 5 -6.70 4.08 -9.16
C LYS A 5 -5.51 4.43 -10.03
N ASN A 6 -4.43 3.64 -10.02
CA ASN A 6 -3.31 3.86 -10.93
C ASN A 6 -3.01 2.60 -11.76
N VAL A 7 -3.99 2.16 -12.55
CA VAL A 7 -3.70 1.31 -13.70
C VAL A 7 -3.08 2.23 -14.74
N ALA A 8 -1.75 2.25 -14.81
CA ALA A 8 -1.06 2.88 -15.92
C ALA A 8 -1.51 2.20 -17.21
N LEU A 9 -2.24 2.95 -18.04
CA LEU A 9 -2.53 2.56 -19.41
C LEU A 9 -1.20 2.48 -20.16
N VAL A 10 -0.60 1.28 -20.15
CA VAL A 10 0.54 0.99 -21.03
C VAL A 10 -0.02 0.93 -22.44
N GLY A 11 0.30 1.97 -23.21
CA GLY A 11 -0.05 2.01 -24.62
C GLY A 11 0.38 0.73 -25.32
N LEU A 12 -0.60 -0.05 -25.79
CA LEU A 12 -0.37 -1.16 -26.68
C LEU A 12 0.28 -0.62 -27.96
N CYS A 13 1.60 -0.75 -28.06
CA CYS A 13 2.27 -0.66 -29.37
C CYS A 13 1.84 -1.88 -30.17
N LEU A 14 0.76 -1.74 -30.92
CA LEU A 14 0.39 -2.63 -32.00
C LEU A 14 1.45 -2.53 -33.09
N PHE A 15 2.44 -3.41 -33.08
CA PHE A 15 3.24 -3.67 -34.27
C PHE A 15 2.34 -4.35 -35.30
N ALA A 16 1.77 -3.55 -36.20
CA ALA A 16 1.17 -4.05 -37.41
C ALA A 16 2.26 -4.71 -38.25
N LEU A 17 2.33 -6.05 -38.22
CA LEU A 17 3.09 -6.82 -39.17
C LEU A 17 2.36 -6.76 -40.50
N SER A 18 2.82 -5.88 -41.40
CA SER A 18 2.43 -5.88 -42.79
C SER A 18 2.84 -7.17 -43.45
N PHE A 19 1.86 -7.95 -43.91
CA PHE A 19 2.06 -9.09 -44.77
C PHE A 19 2.53 -8.61 -46.15
N THR A 20 3.84 -8.65 -46.41
CA THR A 20 4.36 -8.56 -47.75
C THR A 20 4.88 -9.90 -48.19
N SER A 21 4.26 -10.36 -49.25
CA SER A 21 4.55 -11.48 -50.17
C SER A 21 5.86 -12.25 -49.96
N LEU A 22 5.67 -13.58 -49.77
CA LEU A 22 6.68 -14.63 -49.79
C LEU A 22 7.32 -14.73 -51.19
N ARG A 23 8.44 -14.06 -51.45
CA ARG A 23 9.37 -14.40 -52.54
C ARG A 23 10.59 -15.04 -51.94
N ALA A 24 10.87 -16.25 -52.33
CA ALA A 24 12.07 -16.99 -51.97
C ALA A 24 13.29 -16.20 -52.39
N GLN A 25 14.02 -15.62 -51.44
CA GLN A 25 15.33 -15.05 -51.66
C GLN A 25 16.36 -16.04 -51.11
N ILE A 26 17.12 -16.64 -52.00
CA ILE A 26 18.35 -17.36 -51.66
C ILE A 26 19.42 -16.30 -51.35
N VAL A 27 19.70 -16.07 -50.08
CA VAL A 27 20.79 -15.22 -49.66
C VAL A 27 22.00 -16.11 -49.41
N ILE A 28 22.99 -16.05 -50.29
CA ILE A 28 24.28 -16.70 -50.10
C ILE A 28 25.16 -15.70 -49.32
N ASP A 29 25.41 -15.98 -48.06
CA ASP A 29 26.38 -15.22 -47.28
C ASP A 29 27.79 -15.77 -47.47
N LEU A 30 28.56 -15.13 -48.36
CA LEU A 30 29.94 -15.49 -48.72
C LEU A 30 31.01 -15.03 -47.69
N LYS A 31 30.65 -14.46 -46.55
CA LYS A 31 31.62 -13.85 -45.64
C LYS A 31 32.07 -14.72 -44.45
N ARG A 32 31.51 -15.91 -44.26
CA ARG A 32 31.99 -16.81 -43.21
C ARG A 32 32.17 -18.23 -43.80
N GLY A 33 33.38 -18.56 -44.21
CA GLY A 33 33.81 -19.82 -44.83
C GLY A 33 33.31 -21.14 -44.19
N GLY A 34 32.02 -21.27 -43.96
CA GLY A 34 31.32 -22.47 -43.51
C GLY A 34 30.30 -22.93 -44.57
N VAL A 35 30.25 -24.22 -44.83
CA VAL A 35 29.24 -24.86 -45.71
C VAL A 35 27.85 -24.57 -45.13
N VAL A 36 27.14 -23.57 -45.68
CA VAL A 36 25.74 -23.34 -45.33
C VAL A 36 24.90 -24.42 -46.02
N ARG A 37 24.37 -25.35 -45.23
CA ARG A 37 23.40 -26.33 -45.73
C ARG A 37 22.17 -25.58 -46.26
N ALA A 38 21.84 -25.76 -47.54
CA ALA A 38 20.62 -25.18 -48.09
C ALA A 38 19.42 -25.70 -47.29
N LYS A 39 18.54 -24.77 -46.89
CA LYS A 39 17.27 -25.14 -46.20
C LYS A 39 16.41 -25.98 -47.12
N THR A 40 15.89 -27.05 -46.59
CA THR A 40 14.93 -27.93 -47.31
C THR A 40 13.51 -27.33 -47.22
N ILE A 41 12.60 -27.81 -48.05
CA ILE A 41 11.17 -27.45 -47.98
C ILE A 41 10.59 -27.77 -46.59
N ASP A 42 11.05 -28.83 -45.95
CA ASP A 42 10.62 -29.22 -44.61
C ASP A 42 11.14 -28.25 -43.55
N ASP A 43 12.37 -27.73 -43.69
CA ASP A 43 12.88 -26.66 -42.80
C ASP A 43 12.00 -25.41 -42.89
N TYR A 44 11.56 -25.00 -44.08
CA TYR A 44 10.66 -23.88 -44.27
C TYR A 44 9.26 -24.13 -43.70
N ARG A 45 8.74 -25.36 -43.83
CA ARG A 45 7.45 -25.74 -43.23
C ARG A 45 7.48 -25.72 -41.72
N GLU A 46 8.56 -26.20 -41.11
CA GLU A 46 8.74 -26.16 -39.66
C GLU A 46 8.88 -24.71 -39.17
N GLU A 47 9.64 -23.86 -39.87
CA GLU A 47 9.72 -22.42 -39.55
C GLU A 47 8.36 -21.74 -39.66
N ALA A 48 7.57 -22.06 -40.66
CA ALA A 48 6.22 -21.54 -40.81
C ALA A 48 5.31 -21.93 -39.64
N LYS A 49 5.35 -23.22 -39.24
CA LYS A 49 4.60 -23.72 -38.09
C LYS A 49 5.03 -23.04 -36.78
N VAL A 50 6.34 -22.85 -36.58
CA VAL A 50 6.87 -22.13 -35.41
C VAL A 50 6.37 -20.69 -35.39
N LYS A 51 6.40 -19.99 -36.53
CA LYS A 51 5.89 -18.62 -36.63
C LYS A 51 4.38 -18.52 -36.33
N GLU A 52 3.60 -19.48 -36.89
CA GLU A 52 2.16 -19.54 -36.65
C GLU A 52 1.86 -19.79 -35.17
N ARG A 53 2.58 -20.73 -34.54
CA ARG A 53 2.47 -20.98 -33.09
C ARG A 53 2.83 -19.76 -32.25
N LEU A 54 3.94 -19.07 -32.55
CA LEU A 54 4.35 -17.85 -31.85
C LEU A 54 3.32 -16.73 -32.01
N ALA A 55 2.66 -16.63 -33.15
CA ALA A 55 1.58 -15.67 -33.37
C ALA A 55 0.34 -16.03 -32.55
N ALA A 56 -0.05 -17.30 -32.50
CA ALA A 56 -1.16 -17.78 -31.69
C ALA A 56 -0.89 -17.59 -30.20
N ASP A 57 0.31 -17.93 -29.73
CA ASP A 57 0.73 -17.73 -28.32
C ASP A 57 0.73 -16.23 -27.96
N SER A 58 1.10 -15.33 -28.90
CA SER A 58 1.05 -13.90 -28.69
C SER A 58 -0.38 -13.40 -28.53
N LEU A 59 -1.31 -13.89 -29.33
CA LEU A 59 -2.72 -13.52 -29.26
C LEU A 59 -3.35 -14.02 -27.96
N ALA A 60 -3.09 -15.27 -27.58
CA ALA A 60 -3.56 -15.86 -26.33
C ALA A 60 -3.01 -15.09 -25.09
N TYR A 61 -1.73 -14.72 -25.13
CA TYR A 61 -1.11 -13.92 -24.08
C TYR A 61 -1.83 -12.58 -23.89
N VAL A 62 -2.09 -11.85 -24.98
CA VAL A 62 -2.79 -10.55 -24.93
C VAL A 62 -4.24 -10.73 -24.44
N ASP A 63 -4.92 -11.79 -24.87
CA ASP A 63 -6.28 -12.10 -24.38
C ASP A 63 -6.28 -12.33 -22.88
N HIS A 64 -5.38 -13.17 -22.35
CA HIS A 64 -5.26 -13.41 -20.92
C HIS A 64 -4.97 -12.13 -20.14
N LEU A 65 -4.06 -11.29 -20.61
CA LEU A 65 -3.76 -10.00 -19.96
C LEU A 65 -5.00 -9.08 -19.93
N THR A 66 -5.68 -8.94 -21.05
CA THR A 66 -6.87 -8.08 -21.16
C THR A 66 -7.96 -8.54 -20.21
N ARG A 67 -8.21 -9.83 -20.17
CA ARG A 67 -9.21 -10.43 -19.26
C ARG A 67 -8.79 -10.33 -17.79
N ALA A 68 -7.49 -10.46 -17.48
CA ALA A 68 -6.97 -10.31 -16.13
C ALA A 68 -7.16 -8.86 -15.63
N LEU A 69 -6.83 -7.86 -16.45
CA LEU A 69 -7.04 -6.44 -16.12
C LEU A 69 -8.53 -6.11 -15.93
N ASN A 70 -9.40 -6.67 -16.78
CA ASN A 70 -10.85 -6.54 -16.64
C ASN A 70 -11.37 -7.20 -15.34
N ALA A 71 -10.77 -8.31 -14.92
CA ALA A 71 -11.11 -8.96 -13.65
C ALA A 71 -10.66 -8.12 -12.45
N LEU A 72 -9.48 -7.49 -12.49
CA LEU A 72 -9.04 -6.50 -11.49
C LEU A 72 -10.01 -5.32 -11.40
N GLY A 73 -10.45 -4.78 -12.53
CA GLY A 73 -11.42 -3.68 -12.57
C GLY A 73 -12.77 -4.03 -11.93
N ARG A 74 -13.09 -5.32 -11.80
CA ARG A 74 -14.29 -5.86 -11.14
C ARG A 74 -14.03 -6.41 -9.73
N ASP A 75 -12.86 -6.16 -9.18
CA ASP A 75 -12.40 -6.67 -7.87
C ASP A 75 -12.39 -8.23 -7.76
N SER A 76 -12.28 -8.91 -8.92
CA SER A 76 -12.24 -10.38 -9.00
C SER A 76 -10.81 -10.88 -8.93
N LEU A 77 -10.15 -10.74 -7.76
CA LEU A 77 -8.73 -11.03 -7.56
C LEU A 77 -8.36 -12.48 -7.93
N ALA A 78 -9.18 -13.47 -7.56
CA ALA A 78 -8.92 -14.88 -7.87
C ALA A 78 -8.93 -15.15 -9.38
N GLN A 79 -9.85 -14.53 -10.12
CA GLN A 79 -9.91 -14.66 -11.57
C GLN A 79 -8.72 -13.97 -12.24
N ALA A 80 -8.35 -12.79 -11.77
CA ALA A 80 -7.19 -12.05 -12.26
C ALA A 80 -5.90 -12.85 -12.04
N GLU A 81 -5.71 -13.41 -10.85
CA GLU A 81 -4.57 -14.28 -10.52
C GLU A 81 -4.43 -15.44 -11.50
N GLN A 82 -5.52 -16.16 -11.75
CA GLN A 82 -5.51 -17.29 -12.68
C GLN A 82 -5.10 -16.85 -14.09
N LEU A 83 -5.70 -15.79 -14.60
CA LEU A 83 -5.44 -15.28 -15.95
C LEU A 83 -4.00 -14.77 -16.11
N PHE A 84 -3.45 -14.10 -15.12
CA PHE A 84 -2.03 -13.69 -15.14
C PHE A 84 -1.08 -14.90 -15.13
N LYS A 85 -1.39 -15.94 -14.36
CA LYS A 85 -0.61 -17.19 -14.39
C LYS A 85 -0.67 -17.89 -15.76
N GLU A 86 -1.85 -17.91 -16.39
CA GLU A 86 -1.97 -18.45 -17.76
C GLU A 86 -1.17 -17.62 -18.76
N ALA A 87 -1.17 -16.30 -18.66
CA ALA A 87 -0.34 -15.44 -19.50
C ALA A 87 1.15 -15.81 -19.37
N LEU A 88 1.67 -15.92 -18.14
CA LEU A 88 3.06 -16.33 -17.90
C LEU A 88 3.38 -17.72 -18.45
N ARG A 89 2.40 -18.65 -18.42
CA ARG A 89 2.56 -20.00 -18.96
C ARG A 89 2.62 -20.01 -20.48
N VAL A 90 1.80 -19.21 -21.12
CA VAL A 90 1.73 -19.13 -22.61
C VAL A 90 2.99 -18.48 -23.17
N ARG A 91 3.50 -17.41 -22.53
CA ARG A 91 4.73 -16.73 -22.97
C ARG A 91 5.66 -16.43 -21.80
N PRO A 92 6.42 -17.42 -21.32
CA PRO A 92 7.29 -17.27 -20.15
C PRO A 92 8.41 -16.25 -20.34
N GLU A 93 8.86 -16.04 -21.58
CA GLU A 93 9.97 -15.15 -21.94
C GLU A 93 9.49 -13.79 -22.50
N ALA A 94 8.22 -13.41 -22.30
CA ALA A 94 7.73 -12.11 -22.76
C ALA A 94 8.41 -10.98 -21.98
N PRO A 95 8.96 -9.95 -22.66
CA PRO A 95 9.65 -8.84 -22.00
C PRO A 95 8.77 -8.07 -20.98
N SER A 96 7.44 -8.07 -21.19
CA SER A 96 6.47 -7.43 -20.30
C SER A 96 6.07 -8.28 -19.09
N ASN A 97 6.64 -9.49 -18.92
CA ASN A 97 6.28 -10.36 -17.80
C ASN A 97 6.60 -9.78 -16.42
N TYR A 98 7.53 -8.83 -16.32
CA TYR A 98 7.77 -8.13 -15.06
C TYR A 98 6.51 -7.38 -14.58
N ILE A 99 5.71 -6.79 -15.50
CA ILE A 99 4.43 -6.15 -15.19
C ILE A 99 3.42 -7.19 -14.67
N VAL A 100 3.36 -8.37 -15.32
CA VAL A 100 2.48 -9.46 -14.91
C VAL A 100 2.85 -9.97 -13.51
N ARG A 101 4.15 -10.14 -13.25
CA ARG A 101 4.65 -10.54 -11.93
C ARG A 101 4.36 -9.48 -10.88
N HIS A 102 4.49 -8.19 -11.23
CA HIS A 102 4.13 -7.08 -10.35
C HIS A 102 2.64 -7.14 -9.95
N ASN A 103 1.72 -7.22 -10.93
CA ASN A 103 0.29 -7.35 -10.65
C ASN A 103 -0.05 -8.59 -9.82
N LEU A 104 0.63 -9.72 -10.04
CA LEU A 104 0.47 -10.91 -9.19
C LEU A 104 0.94 -10.62 -7.76
N GLY A 105 2.04 -9.89 -7.60
CA GLY A 105 2.52 -9.43 -6.30
C GLY A 105 1.49 -8.58 -5.56
N GLU A 106 0.88 -7.60 -6.24
CA GLU A 106 -0.19 -6.76 -5.70
C GLU A 106 -1.43 -7.59 -5.30
N ILE A 107 -1.83 -8.56 -6.12
CA ILE A 107 -2.93 -9.46 -5.79
C ILE A 107 -2.62 -10.25 -4.51
N TYR A 108 -1.41 -10.81 -4.40
CA TYR A 108 -1.00 -11.57 -3.21
C TYR A 108 -0.92 -10.69 -1.97
N LEU A 109 -0.40 -9.47 -2.10
CA LEU A 109 -0.37 -8.49 -1.02
C LEU A 109 -1.79 -8.17 -0.52
N ALA A 110 -2.72 -7.90 -1.44
CA ALA A 110 -4.13 -7.62 -1.12
C ALA A 110 -4.85 -8.81 -0.45
N GLN A 111 -4.41 -10.04 -0.74
CA GLN A 111 -4.93 -11.27 -0.12
C GLN A 111 -4.22 -11.65 1.20
N GLY A 112 -3.24 -10.87 1.67
CA GLY A 112 -2.42 -11.19 2.84
C GLY A 112 -1.42 -12.33 2.61
N ARG A 113 -1.17 -12.73 1.36
CA ARG A 113 -0.24 -13.78 0.96
C ARG A 113 1.17 -13.20 0.78
N TYR A 114 1.70 -12.64 1.83
CA TYR A 114 2.91 -11.81 1.80
C TYR A 114 4.15 -12.53 1.27
N ARG A 115 4.35 -13.83 1.56
CA ARG A 115 5.49 -14.60 1.05
C ARG A 115 5.49 -14.70 -0.47
N GLU A 116 4.31 -14.91 -1.04
CA GLU A 116 4.13 -15.00 -2.50
C GLU A 116 4.30 -13.62 -3.14
N ALA A 117 3.80 -12.57 -2.51
CA ALA A 117 4.01 -11.20 -2.93
C ALA A 117 5.51 -10.86 -2.98
N ILE A 118 6.26 -11.13 -1.91
CA ILE A 118 7.72 -10.94 -1.85
C ILE A 118 8.43 -11.69 -2.99
N THR A 119 8.01 -12.91 -3.27
CA THR A 119 8.60 -13.70 -4.36
C THR A 119 8.41 -13.00 -5.70
N ARG A 120 7.19 -12.55 -6.01
CA ARG A 120 6.89 -11.87 -7.28
C ARG A 120 7.60 -10.53 -7.41
N PHE A 121 7.57 -9.71 -6.38
CA PHE A 121 8.32 -8.43 -6.39
C PHE A 121 9.83 -8.64 -6.49
N SER A 122 10.37 -9.70 -5.88
CA SER A 122 11.80 -10.03 -6.01
C SER A 122 12.18 -10.48 -7.41
N GLU A 123 11.30 -11.22 -8.11
CA GLU A 123 11.48 -11.55 -9.52
C GLU A 123 11.49 -10.27 -10.39
N VAL A 124 10.57 -9.34 -10.14
CA VAL A 124 10.54 -8.04 -10.82
C VAL A 124 11.85 -7.29 -10.59
N LEU A 125 12.27 -7.13 -9.34
CA LEU A 125 13.45 -6.33 -8.97
C LEU A 125 14.78 -6.96 -9.39
N LYS A 126 14.81 -8.27 -9.67
CA LYS A 126 15.97 -8.95 -10.24
C LYS A 126 16.22 -8.53 -11.70
N GLU A 127 15.15 -8.37 -12.47
CA GLU A 127 15.20 -8.00 -13.90
C GLU A 127 15.14 -6.48 -14.07
N HIS A 128 14.41 -5.78 -13.20
CA HIS A 128 14.08 -4.36 -13.24
C HIS A 128 14.28 -3.70 -11.86
N PRO A 129 15.53 -3.50 -11.42
CA PRO A 129 15.84 -2.92 -10.10
C PRO A 129 15.37 -1.47 -9.94
N GLU A 130 15.05 -0.78 -11.05
CA GLU A 130 14.53 0.58 -11.11
C GLU A 130 13.04 0.70 -10.77
N VAL A 131 12.27 -0.42 -10.74
CA VAL A 131 10.83 -0.39 -10.44
C VAL A 131 10.63 -0.13 -8.95
N GLY A 132 10.54 1.16 -8.61
CA GLY A 132 10.41 1.63 -7.23
C GLY A 132 9.14 1.14 -6.53
N GLU A 133 8.03 1.05 -7.26
CA GLU A 133 6.76 0.54 -6.76
C GLU A 133 6.90 -0.90 -6.26
N ALA A 134 7.53 -1.78 -7.03
CA ALA A 134 7.76 -3.17 -6.63
C ALA A 134 8.63 -3.26 -5.35
N ARG A 135 9.60 -2.35 -5.21
CA ARG A 135 10.45 -2.28 -4.01
C ARG A 135 9.66 -1.82 -2.80
N TYR A 136 8.85 -0.78 -2.94
CA TYR A 136 7.99 -0.30 -1.87
C TYR A 136 7.00 -1.39 -1.41
N GLU A 137 6.33 -2.06 -2.34
CA GLU A 137 5.34 -3.09 -2.03
C GLU A 137 5.98 -4.35 -1.45
N ARG A 138 7.21 -4.66 -1.83
CA ARG A 138 7.99 -5.70 -1.16
C ARG A 138 8.34 -5.29 0.27
N ALA A 139 8.71 -4.04 0.51
CA ALA A 139 8.94 -3.50 1.85
C ALA A 139 7.67 -3.60 2.72
N VAL A 140 6.50 -3.24 2.18
CA VAL A 140 5.21 -3.42 2.85
C VAL A 140 4.97 -4.89 3.18
N SER A 141 5.21 -5.79 2.22
CA SER A 141 5.04 -7.23 2.42
C SER A 141 5.96 -7.79 3.53
N TYR A 142 7.20 -7.31 3.61
CA TYR A 142 8.13 -7.65 4.70
C TYR A 142 7.63 -7.12 6.04
N TYR A 143 7.15 -5.87 6.09
CA TYR A 143 6.59 -5.27 7.29
C TYR A 143 5.39 -6.05 7.83
N GLU A 144 4.45 -6.42 6.96
CA GLU A 144 3.27 -7.20 7.32
C GLU A 144 3.62 -8.61 7.83
N MET A 145 4.73 -9.19 7.36
CA MET A 145 5.30 -10.43 7.89
C MET A 145 6.07 -10.25 9.21
N GLY A 146 6.22 -9.02 9.70
CA GLY A 146 7.01 -8.71 10.89
C GLY A 146 8.52 -8.63 10.66
N ASN A 147 8.98 -8.73 9.40
CA ASN A 147 10.40 -8.59 9.06
C ASN A 147 10.74 -7.09 8.85
N GLN A 148 10.79 -6.35 9.95
CA GLN A 148 11.05 -4.91 9.95
C GLN A 148 12.40 -4.55 9.31
N GLN A 149 13.41 -5.39 9.51
CA GLN A 149 14.75 -5.14 8.98
C GLN A 149 14.77 -5.15 7.45
N ALA A 150 14.19 -6.17 6.82
CA ALA A 150 14.12 -6.24 5.35
C ALA A 150 13.24 -5.13 4.77
N ALA A 151 12.18 -4.72 5.47
CA ALA A 151 11.36 -3.59 5.08
C ALA A 151 12.15 -2.27 5.08
N LEU A 152 12.93 -2.01 6.12
CA LEU A 152 13.80 -0.83 6.21
C LEU A 152 14.90 -0.83 5.14
N GLU A 153 15.49 -1.99 4.84
CA GLU A 153 16.48 -2.13 3.76
C GLU A 153 15.90 -1.74 2.40
N ASP A 154 14.72 -2.24 2.06
CA ASP A 154 14.04 -1.88 0.82
C ASP A 154 13.66 -0.39 0.79
N CYS A 155 13.15 0.18 1.87
CA CYS A 155 12.89 1.61 1.98
C CYS A 155 14.16 2.44 1.78
N SER A 156 15.27 2.05 2.41
CA SER A 156 16.55 2.75 2.29
C SER A 156 17.07 2.74 0.85
N VAL A 157 17.06 1.58 0.19
CA VAL A 157 17.46 1.48 -1.23
C VAL A 157 16.56 2.34 -2.12
N LEU A 158 15.26 2.34 -1.87
CA LEU A 158 14.30 3.15 -2.61
C LEU A 158 14.59 4.66 -2.44
N LEU A 159 14.75 5.12 -1.21
CA LEU A 159 14.98 6.54 -0.89
C LEU A 159 16.30 7.06 -1.46
N ASN A 160 17.34 6.23 -1.46
CA ASN A 160 18.65 6.56 -2.06
C ASN A 160 18.60 6.62 -3.61
N GLY A 161 17.64 5.93 -4.23
CA GLY A 161 17.43 5.93 -5.68
C GLY A 161 16.74 7.19 -6.23
N ASN A 162 16.47 8.20 -5.40
CA ASN A 162 15.75 9.42 -5.75
C ASN A 162 14.38 9.14 -6.44
N PRO A 163 13.46 8.46 -5.77
CA PRO A 163 12.16 8.11 -6.34
C PRO A 163 11.27 9.34 -6.56
N ALA A 164 10.20 9.17 -7.32
CA ALA A 164 9.15 10.18 -7.43
C ALA A 164 8.62 10.58 -6.04
N THR A 165 8.23 11.85 -5.87
CA THR A 165 7.85 12.42 -4.55
C THR A 165 6.79 11.60 -3.83
N HIS A 166 5.75 11.14 -4.54
CA HIS A 166 4.69 10.35 -3.91
C HIS A 166 5.20 9.01 -3.34
N LEU A 167 6.14 8.37 -4.04
CA LEU A 167 6.74 7.11 -3.61
C LEU A 167 7.73 7.33 -2.45
N ARG A 168 8.46 8.45 -2.49
CA ARG A 168 9.33 8.90 -1.39
C ARG A 168 8.52 9.08 -0.11
N VAL A 169 7.40 9.79 -0.19
CA VAL A 169 6.49 10.00 0.95
C VAL A 169 5.96 8.69 1.49
N LYS A 170 5.51 7.76 0.63
CA LYS A 170 5.07 6.43 1.06
C LYS A 170 6.16 5.65 1.80
N ALA A 171 7.39 5.65 1.28
CA ALA A 171 8.51 4.94 1.90
C ALA A 171 8.88 5.54 3.27
N LEU A 172 8.88 6.87 3.38
CA LEU A 172 9.11 7.57 4.65
C LEU A 172 8.02 7.27 5.69
N PHE A 173 6.74 7.21 5.29
CA PHE A 173 5.67 6.80 6.20
C PHE A 173 5.85 5.37 6.71
N LEU A 174 6.23 4.44 5.83
CA LEU A 174 6.50 3.06 6.25
C LEU A 174 7.69 3.00 7.21
N GLN A 175 8.76 3.73 6.91
CA GLN A 175 9.94 3.85 7.77
C GLN A 175 9.58 4.42 9.16
N ALA A 176 8.87 5.54 9.18
CA ALA A 176 8.43 6.19 10.42
C ALA A 176 7.55 5.26 11.26
N GLY A 177 6.62 4.53 10.64
CA GLY A 177 5.80 3.52 11.32
C GLY A 177 6.63 2.39 11.93
N ILE A 178 7.65 1.90 11.21
CA ILE A 178 8.58 0.88 11.73
C ILE A 178 9.40 1.45 12.91
N HIS A 179 9.92 2.67 12.77
CA HIS A 179 10.69 3.32 13.83
C HIS A 179 9.85 3.55 15.10
N MET A 180 8.59 3.98 14.97
CA MET A 180 7.66 4.11 16.10
C MET A 180 7.43 2.76 16.79
N LYS A 181 7.15 1.72 16.03
CA LYS A 181 6.95 0.36 16.56
C LYS A 181 8.20 -0.21 17.22
N SER A 182 9.38 0.14 16.72
CA SER A 182 10.69 -0.27 17.26
C SER A 182 11.17 0.61 18.41
N ARG A 183 10.33 1.52 18.94
CA ARG A 183 10.67 2.47 20.01
C ARG A 183 11.87 3.39 19.66
N GLN A 184 11.92 3.81 18.42
CA GLN A 184 12.93 4.75 17.90
C GLN A 184 12.26 6.07 17.46
N PRO A 185 11.56 6.80 18.34
CA PRO A 185 10.75 7.96 17.96
C PRO A 185 11.56 9.12 17.38
N HIS A 186 12.84 9.23 17.70
CA HIS A 186 13.74 10.22 17.11
C HIS A 186 13.95 10.00 15.60
N LEU A 187 14.05 8.72 15.15
CA LEU A 187 14.15 8.40 13.73
C LEU A 187 12.81 8.64 13.04
N ALA A 188 11.71 8.21 13.66
CA ALA A 188 10.38 8.47 13.12
C ALA A 188 10.12 9.97 12.92
N LYS A 189 10.54 10.81 13.88
CA LYS A 189 10.45 12.27 13.78
C LYS A 189 11.22 12.81 12.57
N THR A 190 12.45 12.32 12.35
CA THR A 190 13.25 12.72 11.18
C THR A 190 12.56 12.37 9.87
N ASP A 191 11.99 11.14 9.76
CA ASP A 191 11.25 10.73 8.57
C ASP A 191 10.03 11.62 8.33
N VAL A 192 9.29 11.94 9.39
CA VAL A 192 8.11 12.81 9.30
C VAL A 192 8.48 14.25 8.93
N GLU A 193 9.56 14.79 9.46
CA GLU A 193 10.06 16.12 9.08
C GLU A 193 10.37 16.18 7.58
N GLU A 194 10.93 15.13 7.02
CA GLU A 194 11.17 15.05 5.57
C GLU A 194 9.85 14.94 4.79
N ILE A 195 8.85 14.21 5.28
CA ILE A 195 7.51 14.18 4.67
C ILE A 195 6.92 15.58 4.63
N LEU A 196 6.93 16.30 5.76
CA LEU A 196 6.36 17.66 5.87
C LEU A 196 7.15 18.69 5.04
N ARG A 197 8.43 18.45 4.79
CA ARG A 197 9.22 19.28 3.85
C ARG A 197 8.76 19.07 2.40
N LEU A 198 8.34 17.85 2.02
CA LEU A 198 7.86 17.50 0.68
C LEU A 198 6.40 17.84 0.47
N ASP A 199 5.59 17.70 1.50
CA ASP A 199 4.14 17.90 1.52
C ASP A 199 3.75 18.54 2.87
N PRO A 200 3.83 19.89 2.97
CA PRO A 200 3.58 20.60 4.22
C PRO A 200 2.16 20.46 4.76
N ASP A 201 1.19 20.18 3.89
CA ASP A 201 -0.22 20.05 4.25
C ASP A 201 -0.63 18.59 4.54
N ASN A 202 0.34 17.70 4.67
CA ASN A 202 0.07 16.28 4.88
C ASN A 202 -0.49 16.03 6.30
N GLN A 203 -1.79 15.87 6.39
CA GLN A 203 -2.49 15.70 7.67
C GLN A 203 -1.99 14.50 8.48
N ASN A 204 -1.74 13.36 7.82
CA ASN A 204 -1.24 12.16 8.50
C ASN A 204 0.18 12.37 9.06
N ALA A 205 1.01 13.15 8.37
CA ALA A 205 2.36 13.46 8.84
C ALA A 205 2.31 14.37 10.09
N HIS A 206 1.44 15.35 10.14
CA HIS A 206 1.25 16.19 11.34
C HIS A 206 0.83 15.37 12.56
N LEU A 207 -0.10 14.40 12.38
CA LEU A 207 -0.52 13.52 13.46
C LEU A 207 0.60 12.58 13.91
N LEU A 208 1.39 12.06 12.97
CA LEU A 208 2.52 11.20 13.28
C LEU A 208 3.66 11.98 13.95
N GLU A 209 3.88 13.27 13.58
CA GLU A 209 4.81 14.18 14.26
C GLU A 209 4.45 14.34 15.74
N ALA A 210 3.17 14.61 16.02
CA ALA A 210 2.69 14.73 17.38
C ALA A 210 2.90 13.43 18.18
N GLY A 211 2.60 12.27 17.58
CA GLY A 211 2.86 10.97 18.20
C GLY A 211 4.35 10.70 18.47
N ALA A 212 5.23 11.10 17.56
CA ALA A 212 6.68 10.96 17.75
C ALA A 212 7.20 11.89 18.84
N LEU A 213 6.72 13.13 18.89
CA LEU A 213 7.05 14.09 19.97
C LEU A 213 6.61 13.56 21.34
N GLU A 214 5.40 13.00 21.42
CA GLU A 214 4.93 12.40 22.66
C GLU A 214 5.80 11.21 23.09
N ALA A 215 6.14 10.32 22.17
CA ALA A 215 7.00 9.18 22.45
C ALA A 215 8.43 9.59 22.88
N LEU A 216 8.86 10.82 22.53
CA LEU A 216 10.09 11.47 23.01
C LEU A 216 9.91 12.13 24.39
N GLY A 217 8.74 12.03 25.02
CA GLY A 217 8.43 12.73 26.28
C GLY A 217 8.19 14.22 26.14
N GLN A 218 8.06 14.73 24.91
CA GLN A 218 7.83 16.13 24.59
C GLN A 218 6.33 16.45 24.46
N SER A 219 5.53 16.02 25.44
CA SER A 219 4.07 16.05 25.37
C SER A 219 3.50 17.48 25.20
N GLN A 220 4.16 18.53 25.74
CA GLN A 220 3.73 19.92 25.53
C GLN A 220 3.93 20.36 24.06
N ASN A 221 5.05 19.97 23.44
CA ASN A 221 5.29 20.25 22.03
C ASN A 221 4.28 19.49 21.14
N ALA A 222 3.99 18.23 21.48
CA ALA A 222 2.97 17.45 20.80
C ALA A 222 1.59 18.12 20.90
N LEU A 223 1.20 18.58 22.09
CA LEU A 223 -0.07 19.27 22.29
C LEU A 223 -0.14 20.55 21.44
N HIS A 224 0.91 21.38 21.47
CA HIS A 224 0.97 22.60 20.65
C HIS A 224 0.82 22.30 19.14
N LYS A 225 1.44 21.20 18.64
CA LYS A 225 1.26 20.78 17.26
C LYS A 225 -0.17 20.34 16.95
N LEU A 226 -0.81 19.60 17.85
CA LEU A 226 -2.21 19.19 17.71
C LEU A 226 -3.18 20.35 17.84
N ASP A 227 -2.90 21.36 18.68
CA ASP A 227 -3.70 22.58 18.76
C ASP A 227 -3.72 23.32 17.42
N ALA A 228 -2.55 23.60 16.84
CA ALA A 228 -2.44 24.22 15.54
C ALA A 228 -3.12 23.38 14.43
N PHE A 229 -2.96 22.05 14.48
CA PHE A 229 -3.57 21.15 13.51
C PHE A 229 -5.10 21.17 13.58
N VAL A 230 -5.68 21.07 14.78
CA VAL A 230 -7.15 21.08 14.97
C VAL A 230 -7.74 22.47 14.66
N GLU A 231 -6.99 23.55 14.88
CA GLU A 231 -7.40 24.90 14.47
C GLU A 231 -7.47 25.01 12.93
N ALA A 232 -6.48 24.46 12.22
CA ALA A 232 -6.43 24.45 10.75
C ALA A 232 -7.43 23.48 10.12
N HIS A 233 -7.72 22.37 10.79
CA HIS A 233 -8.56 21.27 10.30
C HIS A 233 -9.65 20.89 11.32
N PRO A 234 -10.61 21.79 11.59
CA PRO A 234 -11.61 21.58 12.65
C PRO A 234 -12.57 20.41 12.40
N GLU A 235 -12.69 19.94 11.17
CA GLU A 235 -13.48 18.77 10.77
C GLU A 235 -12.70 17.45 10.81
N ASN A 236 -11.40 17.48 11.11
CA ASN A 236 -10.60 16.25 11.17
C ASN A 236 -10.83 15.53 12.51
N VAL A 237 -11.53 14.39 12.46
CA VAL A 237 -11.89 13.58 13.62
C VAL A 237 -10.64 12.99 14.29
N GLU A 238 -9.69 12.48 13.49
CA GLU A 238 -8.46 11.87 13.97
C GLU A 238 -7.58 12.89 14.74
N GLY A 239 -7.52 14.13 14.26
CA GLY A 239 -6.79 15.20 14.93
C GLY A 239 -7.38 15.55 16.29
N ARG A 240 -8.71 15.67 16.37
CA ARG A 240 -9.42 15.88 17.64
C ARG A 240 -9.24 14.71 18.59
N LEU A 241 -9.34 13.48 18.08
CA LEU A 241 -9.12 12.27 18.87
C LEU A 241 -7.69 12.23 19.43
N ALA A 242 -6.69 12.47 18.59
CA ALA A 242 -5.29 12.50 19.01
C ALA A 242 -5.04 13.55 20.10
N ARG A 243 -5.62 14.75 19.96
CA ARG A 243 -5.50 15.81 20.98
C ARG A 243 -6.19 15.41 22.27
N ALA A 244 -7.44 14.93 22.21
CA ALA A 244 -8.17 14.50 23.39
C ALA A 244 -7.44 13.36 24.14
N GLU A 245 -6.88 12.39 23.42
CA GLU A 245 -6.09 11.33 24.04
C GLU A 245 -4.82 11.84 24.72
N LEU A 246 -4.12 12.78 24.12
CA LEU A 246 -2.96 13.42 24.73
C LEU A 246 -3.36 14.24 25.97
N GLU A 247 -4.46 14.98 25.92
CA GLU A 247 -5.03 15.72 27.05
C GLU A 247 -5.43 14.79 28.21
N MET A 248 -5.97 13.62 27.90
CA MET A 248 -6.25 12.59 28.89
C MET A 248 -4.99 12.10 29.60
N ARG A 249 -3.89 11.89 28.85
CA ARG A 249 -2.58 11.50 29.41
C ARG A 249 -1.95 12.63 30.24
N LEU A 250 -2.18 13.89 29.85
CA LEU A 250 -1.77 15.08 30.57
C LEU A 250 -2.69 15.41 31.77
N THR A 251 -3.69 14.59 32.05
CA THR A 251 -4.64 14.74 33.15
C THR A 251 -5.49 16.01 33.08
N VAL A 252 -5.87 16.44 31.88
CA VAL A 252 -6.79 17.57 31.63
C VAL A 252 -8.09 17.11 30.94
N PRO A 253 -8.86 16.21 31.60
CA PRO A 253 -10.01 15.55 30.97
C PRO A 253 -11.15 16.49 30.56
N ASP A 254 -11.24 17.70 31.15
CA ASP A 254 -12.24 18.69 30.75
C ASP A 254 -12.04 19.22 29.32
N LEU A 255 -10.79 19.33 28.86
CA LEU A 255 -10.47 19.71 27.49
C LEU A 255 -10.76 18.51 26.55
N ALA A 256 -10.31 17.32 26.92
CA ALA A 256 -10.57 16.11 26.15
C ALA A 256 -12.07 15.88 25.87
N VAL A 257 -12.96 16.16 26.86
CA VAL A 257 -14.42 16.07 26.66
C VAL A 257 -14.86 16.97 25.51
N LYS A 258 -14.34 18.19 25.40
CA LYS A 258 -14.74 19.13 24.33
C LYS A 258 -14.36 18.59 22.94
N ASP A 259 -13.17 17.99 22.81
CA ASP A 259 -12.74 17.40 21.54
C ASP A 259 -13.54 16.15 21.21
N TYR A 260 -13.82 15.28 22.19
CA TYR A 260 -14.72 14.15 21.98
C TYR A 260 -16.14 14.59 21.60
N ASP A 261 -16.66 15.65 22.22
CA ASP A 261 -17.98 16.22 21.88
C ASP A 261 -18.02 16.64 20.41
N ALA A 262 -17.00 17.40 19.96
CA ALA A 262 -16.91 17.84 18.59
C ALA A 262 -16.68 16.67 17.61
N ALA A 263 -15.85 15.69 17.97
CA ALA A 263 -15.59 14.51 17.14
C ALA A 263 -16.83 13.63 16.99
N ILE A 264 -17.65 13.46 18.04
CA ILE A 264 -18.90 12.70 17.99
C ILE A 264 -19.94 13.38 17.07
N LEU A 265 -19.95 14.70 16.98
CA LEU A 265 -20.84 15.39 16.03
C LEU A 265 -20.44 15.13 14.59
N LEU A 266 -19.14 14.90 14.32
CA LEU A 266 -18.60 14.62 12.99
C LEU A 266 -18.73 13.12 12.62
N ALA A 267 -18.58 12.24 13.59
CA ALA A 267 -18.60 10.77 13.39
C ALA A 267 -19.41 10.07 14.50
N PRO A 268 -20.75 10.22 14.50
CA PRO A 268 -21.62 9.71 15.55
C PRO A 268 -21.72 8.17 15.58
N GLU A 269 -21.29 7.49 14.54
CA GLU A 269 -21.24 6.03 14.44
C GLU A 269 -19.91 5.43 14.94
N ASN A 270 -18.94 6.25 15.34
CA ASN A 270 -17.67 5.75 15.85
C ASN A 270 -17.73 5.48 17.36
N PRO A 271 -17.78 4.21 17.82
CA PRO A 271 -17.92 3.88 19.23
C PRO A 271 -16.70 4.27 20.08
N GLU A 272 -15.51 4.39 19.48
CA GLU A 272 -14.28 4.73 20.20
C GLU A 272 -14.34 6.13 20.81
N LEU A 273 -15.01 7.07 20.13
CA LEU A 273 -15.21 8.43 20.62
C LEU A 273 -16.05 8.46 21.90
N PHE A 274 -17.11 7.66 21.95
CA PHE A 274 -17.93 7.54 23.15
C PHE A 274 -17.15 6.88 24.29
N ILE A 275 -16.36 5.85 24.01
CA ILE A 275 -15.50 5.22 25.02
C ILE A 275 -14.47 6.22 25.55
N GLY A 276 -13.84 7.00 24.67
CA GLY A 276 -12.91 8.05 25.05
C GLY A 276 -13.56 9.09 25.97
N ARG A 277 -14.72 9.63 25.58
CA ARG A 277 -15.47 10.58 26.39
C ARG A 277 -15.97 9.99 27.73
N ALA A 278 -16.38 8.71 27.73
CA ALA A 278 -16.71 8.02 28.96
C ALA A 278 -15.54 7.94 29.93
N LYS A 279 -14.33 7.63 29.45
CA LYS A 279 -13.11 7.63 30.27
C LYS A 279 -12.84 9.02 30.86
N ALA A 280 -12.95 10.08 30.05
CA ALA A 280 -12.80 11.46 30.51
C ALA A 280 -13.85 11.82 31.59
N ASN A 281 -15.13 11.48 31.37
CA ASN A 281 -16.21 11.70 32.31
C ASN A 281 -16.03 10.91 33.63
N LEU A 282 -15.47 9.68 33.56
CA LEU A 282 -15.14 8.91 34.77
C LEU A 282 -14.05 9.60 35.60
N GLN A 283 -13.00 10.15 34.99
CA GLN A 283 -11.98 10.92 35.69
C GLN A 283 -12.58 12.17 36.36
N LEU A 284 -13.55 12.80 35.70
CA LEU A 284 -14.29 13.98 36.22
C LEU A 284 -15.39 13.61 37.22
N LYS A 285 -15.57 12.31 37.53
CA LYS A 285 -16.66 11.80 38.39
C LYS A 285 -18.07 12.13 37.86
N ARG A 286 -18.20 12.36 36.55
CA ARG A 286 -19.47 12.62 35.84
C ARG A 286 -20.11 11.28 35.46
N PHE A 287 -20.49 10.47 36.46
CA PHE A 287 -20.90 9.07 36.31
C PHE A 287 -22.11 8.87 35.39
N VAL A 288 -23.08 9.80 35.43
CA VAL A 288 -24.28 9.72 34.58
C VAL A 288 -23.91 9.88 33.10
N ALA A 289 -23.06 10.87 32.78
CA ALA A 289 -22.57 11.09 31.43
C ALA A 289 -21.73 9.89 30.93
N ALA A 290 -20.81 9.42 31.78
CA ALA A 290 -19.99 8.25 31.46
C ALA A 290 -20.83 7.01 31.15
N ARG A 291 -21.90 6.74 31.94
CA ARG A 291 -22.83 5.63 31.69
C ARG A 291 -23.52 5.77 30.33
N LYS A 292 -24.02 6.97 30.02
CA LYS A 292 -24.67 7.26 28.74
C LYS A 292 -23.76 6.96 27.55
N ASP A 293 -22.50 7.36 27.65
CA ASP A 293 -21.51 7.12 26.61
C ASP A 293 -21.17 5.63 26.45
N LEU A 294 -20.98 4.90 27.57
CA LEU A 294 -20.75 3.46 27.52
C LEU A 294 -21.94 2.70 26.92
N ASP A 295 -23.17 3.10 27.27
CA ASP A 295 -24.40 2.49 26.71
C ASP A 295 -24.51 2.82 25.20
N ALA A 296 -24.10 4.02 24.74
CA ALA A 296 -24.03 4.38 23.34
C ALA A 296 -23.00 3.54 22.58
N ALA A 297 -21.81 3.32 23.13
CA ALA A 297 -20.80 2.45 22.51
C ALA A 297 -21.29 1.00 22.38
N VAL A 298 -22.05 0.49 23.37
CA VAL A 298 -22.68 -0.84 23.28
C VAL A 298 -23.72 -0.87 22.17
N ALA A 299 -24.57 0.17 22.06
CA ALA A 299 -25.55 0.29 20.98
C ALA A 299 -24.92 0.31 19.58
N LEU A 300 -23.70 0.84 19.47
CA LEU A 300 -22.87 0.86 18.25
C LEU A 300 -22.10 -0.46 18.01
N GLY A 301 -22.37 -1.50 18.81
CA GLY A 301 -21.84 -2.85 18.54
C GLY A 301 -20.67 -3.29 19.42
N ILE A 302 -20.19 -2.47 20.34
CA ILE A 302 -19.13 -2.89 21.27
C ILE A 302 -19.71 -3.87 22.30
N PRO A 303 -19.15 -5.08 22.44
CA PRO A 303 -19.62 -6.04 23.44
C PRO A 303 -19.51 -5.45 24.85
N ARG A 304 -20.62 -5.48 25.61
CA ARG A 304 -20.65 -4.92 26.98
C ARG A 304 -19.56 -5.50 27.88
N GLY A 305 -19.21 -6.77 27.67
CA GLY A 305 -18.14 -7.45 28.42
C GLY A 305 -16.78 -6.73 28.33
N MET A 306 -16.47 -6.12 27.19
CA MET A 306 -15.24 -5.35 26.99
C MET A 306 -15.21 -4.05 27.81
N LEU A 307 -16.37 -3.53 28.17
CA LEU A 307 -16.52 -2.27 28.91
C LEU A 307 -16.79 -2.49 30.41
N ASN A 308 -16.80 -3.73 30.89
CA ASN A 308 -17.14 -4.06 32.29
C ASN A 308 -16.27 -3.30 33.30
N ALA A 309 -14.99 -3.13 33.05
CA ALA A 309 -14.09 -2.41 33.95
C ALA A 309 -14.54 -0.93 34.17
N TYR A 310 -15.09 -0.29 33.14
CA TYR A 310 -15.62 1.06 33.23
C TYR A 310 -16.97 1.11 33.92
N TYR A 311 -17.88 0.13 33.64
CA TYR A 311 -19.16 0.03 34.33
C TYR A 311 -19.01 -0.23 35.85
N GLN A 312 -17.97 -0.95 36.28
CA GLN A 312 -17.67 -1.15 37.68
C GLN A 312 -17.28 0.15 38.39
N GLN A 313 -16.58 1.07 37.69
CA GLN A 313 -16.21 2.37 38.26
C GLN A 313 -17.42 3.28 38.51
N LEU A 314 -18.55 3.03 37.83
CA LEU A 314 -19.81 3.78 38.04
C LEU A 314 -20.56 3.38 39.34
N LYS A 315 -20.10 2.34 40.02
CA LYS A 315 -20.74 1.83 41.25
C LYS A 315 -20.11 2.38 42.54
N LYS A 316 -18.99 3.10 42.36
CA LYS A 316 -18.28 3.78 43.45
C LYS A 316 -18.77 5.19 43.64
#